data_a0d033213d6c1a41cd313078af707305
#
_entry.id   a0d033213d6c1a41cd313078af707305
#
_cell.length_a   1.000
_cell.length_b   1.000
_cell.length_c   1.000
_cell.angle_alpha   90.00
_cell.angle_beta   90.00
_cell.angle_gamma   90.00
#
_symmetry.space_group_name_H-M   'P 1'
#
loop_
_entity.id
_entity.type
_entity.pdbx_description
1 polymer ?
#
loop_
_entity_poly.entity_id
_entity_poly.type
_entity_poly.pdbx_seq_one_letter_code
_entity_poly.pdbx_strand_id
1 'polypeptide(L)'
;MKIPPLKDTAMSSAAVDSQLLQPAIGANVTRLVDLIRVVSRSQPNAPAIEFEGQTHSFAQVYGNAVKLANGLLRSGLSAGDAVGILSGNCPEYLEIYLGCQLAGVVAVPLNYRAVTDDIAYVLGNCSARAALVDSQYHATLEAAMPRLPSLAQEKIFVLGSDRYRRLIDDSDSVEPPRVAPTAPSTIFYTSGTTGFPKGAMMSHQNILMRLVSWGWEFGLGAADVVLVPGPVFHMSFSSVALTTLAAGGRVVLTRDFDAVHALEQMGRFGVSWVFLVPKMWTMILDAVATSGDHSAGQQLRGLLSSGSPLSDPMLGALRSAFPNARLADAYGWTETGWVSICRHEDLLRGKHSVGRAAFACEIAVLDTEGRECAPGQIGEIHAANPLSFMGYHGNPAASAAIRRGKWESGGDMGYLDKEGHLYLADRKNDMIISGGENIYPAELERVLAQHPKVLEVSVVGVPDETWGESPRACVVLKPGEASAADEIIAFCEGRLARYKRPRSVDFVQALPRNAMGKVLRRELRERYWQGHQARIR
;
A
#
# COMPACT_ATOMS: atom_id res chain seq x y z
N MET A 1 52.05 32.87 15.80
CA MET A 1 52.00 31.75 16.70
C MET A 1 52.14 30.50 15.83
N LYS A 2 53.34 29.87 15.80
CA LYS A 2 53.66 28.73 14.94
C LYS A 2 53.21 27.45 15.60
N ILE A 3 52.43 26.64 14.88
CA ILE A 3 52.02 25.32 15.30
C ILE A 3 53.20 24.35 15.11
N PRO A 4 53.59 23.54 16.12
CA PRO A 4 54.69 22.57 15.97
C PRO A 4 54.23 21.36 15.15
N PRO A 5 55.16 20.67 14.44
CA PRO A 5 54.85 19.52 13.63
C PRO A 5 54.54 18.29 14.48
N LEU A 6 53.47 17.55 14.05
CA LEU A 6 53.12 16.24 14.61
C LEU A 6 54.25 15.21 14.32
N LYS A 7 54.69 14.56 15.38
CA LYS A 7 55.66 13.44 15.26
C LYS A 7 54.99 12.22 14.66
N ASP A 8 55.57 11.70 13.60
CA ASP A 8 55.26 10.39 13.04
C ASP A 8 55.56 9.30 14.07
N THR A 9 54.51 8.76 14.68
CA THR A 9 54.57 7.48 15.38
C THR A 9 54.11 6.41 14.42
N ALA A 10 55.11 5.66 13.88
CA ALA A 10 54.88 4.45 13.12
C ALA A 10 54.09 3.47 13.99
N MET A 11 52.81 3.30 13.71
CA MET A 11 52.03 2.20 14.29
C MET A 11 52.45 0.88 13.62
N SER A 12 53.05 0.03 14.40
CA SER A 12 53.35 -1.38 14.08
C SER A 12 52.06 -2.03 13.55
N SER A 13 52.16 -2.74 12.42
CA SER A 13 51.08 -3.58 11.88
C SER A 13 50.90 -4.78 12.80
N ALA A 14 50.22 -4.62 13.92
CA ALA A 14 49.63 -5.74 14.64
C ALA A 14 48.46 -6.25 13.76
N ALA A 15 48.55 -7.49 13.34
CA ALA A 15 47.48 -8.20 12.67
C ALA A 15 46.22 -8.07 13.55
N VAL A 16 45.24 -7.34 13.06
CA VAL A 16 43.93 -7.22 13.72
C VAL A 16 43.32 -8.62 13.63
N ASP A 17 43.21 -9.27 14.78
CA ASP A 17 42.60 -10.60 14.91
C ASP A 17 41.18 -10.51 14.32
N SER A 18 40.93 -11.20 13.21
CA SER A 18 39.64 -11.20 12.50
C SER A 18 38.49 -11.74 13.38
N GLN A 19 38.78 -12.32 14.54
CA GLN A 19 37.78 -12.74 15.52
C GLN A 19 37.24 -11.57 16.39
N LEU A 20 37.93 -10.43 16.43
CA LEU A 20 37.47 -9.24 17.17
C LEU A 20 36.52 -8.35 16.37
N LEU A 21 36.30 -8.60 15.09
CA LEU A 21 35.25 -7.99 14.28
C LEU A 21 33.95 -8.82 14.33
N GLN A 22 33.54 -9.27 15.51
CA GLN A 22 32.13 -9.58 15.70
C GLN A 22 31.35 -8.27 15.53
N PRO A 23 30.32 -8.27 14.67
CA PRO A 23 29.61 -7.02 14.34
C PRO A 23 29.10 -6.38 15.63
N ALA A 24 29.48 -5.11 15.83
CA ALA A 24 28.97 -4.27 16.89
C ALA A 24 27.43 -4.34 16.95
N ILE A 25 26.88 -4.02 18.08
CA ILE A 25 25.44 -4.09 18.46
C ILE A 25 24.44 -3.71 17.33
N GLY A 26 24.81 -2.90 16.32
CA GLY A 26 24.00 -2.55 15.15
C GLY A 26 23.80 -3.66 14.10
N ALA A 27 24.62 -4.71 14.08
CA ALA A 27 24.51 -5.80 13.09
C ALA A 27 23.37 -6.79 13.36
N ASN A 28 22.64 -6.63 14.46
CA ASN A 28 21.55 -7.52 14.85
C ASN A 28 20.14 -7.01 14.41
N VAL A 29 20.04 -5.86 13.77
CA VAL A 29 18.76 -5.30 13.26
C VAL A 29 18.84 -5.25 11.74
N THR A 30 18.42 -6.33 11.11
CA THR A 30 18.43 -6.49 9.64
C THR A 30 17.06 -6.83 9.07
N ARG A 31 16.10 -7.10 9.95
CA ARG A 31 14.71 -7.45 9.61
C ARG A 31 13.77 -6.63 10.48
N LEU A 32 12.55 -6.41 10.01
CA LEU A 32 11.51 -5.75 10.79
C LEU A 32 11.31 -6.38 12.18
N VAL A 33 11.22 -7.71 12.23
CA VAL A 33 10.96 -8.44 13.46
C VAL A 33 12.06 -8.23 14.51
N ASP A 34 13.28 -7.87 14.10
CA ASP A 34 14.37 -7.53 15.00
C ASP A 34 14.11 -6.23 15.77
N LEU A 35 13.44 -5.23 15.15
CA LEU A 35 13.02 -4.01 15.84
C LEU A 35 11.94 -4.32 16.89
N ILE A 36 10.94 -5.11 16.55
CA ILE A 36 9.89 -5.50 17.48
C ILE A 36 10.45 -6.34 18.64
N ARG A 37 11.44 -7.20 18.39
CA ARG A 37 12.20 -7.89 19.44
C ARG A 37 12.86 -6.92 20.43
N VAL A 38 13.50 -5.87 19.93
CA VAL A 38 14.13 -4.84 20.77
C VAL A 38 13.08 -4.15 21.65
N VAL A 39 11.95 -3.77 21.06
CA VAL A 39 10.84 -3.14 21.79
C VAL A 39 10.26 -4.10 22.83
N SER A 40 9.99 -5.37 22.47
CA SER A 40 9.42 -6.36 23.40
C SER A 40 10.31 -6.65 24.60
N ARG A 41 11.64 -6.49 24.47
CA ARG A 41 12.59 -6.61 25.57
C ARG A 41 12.70 -5.37 26.43
N SER A 42 12.59 -4.18 25.83
CA SER A 42 12.74 -2.90 26.55
C SER A 42 11.45 -2.49 27.27
N GLN A 43 10.29 -2.85 26.73
CA GLN A 43 8.99 -2.49 27.29
C GLN A 43 7.96 -3.63 27.14
N PRO A 44 8.23 -4.79 27.77
CA PRO A 44 7.47 -6.04 27.55
C PRO A 44 5.97 -5.91 27.87
N ASN A 45 5.62 -5.14 28.89
CA ASN A 45 4.25 -4.99 29.37
C ASN A 45 3.52 -3.79 28.75
N ALA A 46 4.18 -3.00 27.92
CA ALA A 46 3.52 -1.89 27.24
C ALA A 46 2.46 -2.41 26.26
N PRO A 47 1.32 -1.68 26.11
CA PRO A 47 0.29 -2.01 25.12
C PRO A 47 0.85 -1.94 23.70
N ALA A 48 0.74 -3.03 22.95
CA ALA A 48 1.14 -3.11 21.55
C ALA A 48 -0.08 -3.02 20.62
N ILE A 49 -1.13 -3.82 20.90
CA ILE A 49 -2.34 -3.88 20.07
C ILE A 49 -3.56 -3.79 20.96
N GLU A 50 -4.48 -2.90 20.60
CA GLU A 50 -5.85 -2.84 21.11
C GLU A 50 -6.81 -3.42 20.07
N PHE A 51 -7.62 -4.40 20.45
CA PHE A 51 -8.57 -5.04 19.55
C PHE A 51 -9.78 -5.55 20.32
N GLU A 52 -10.99 -5.15 19.92
CA GLU A 52 -12.27 -5.60 20.50
C GLU A 52 -12.29 -5.58 22.06
N GLY A 53 -11.73 -4.52 22.64
CA GLY A 53 -11.68 -4.33 24.10
C GLY A 53 -10.59 -5.11 24.81
N GLN A 54 -9.75 -5.83 24.09
CA GLN A 54 -8.59 -6.55 24.64
C GLN A 54 -7.29 -5.82 24.29
N THR A 55 -6.38 -5.79 25.27
CA THR A 55 -5.03 -5.23 25.12
C THR A 55 -4.01 -6.36 25.04
N HIS A 56 -3.22 -6.37 23.99
CA HIS A 56 -2.09 -7.29 23.80
C HIS A 56 -0.78 -6.53 24.04
N SER A 57 0.04 -7.04 24.95
CA SER A 57 1.37 -6.44 25.23
C SER A 57 2.41 -6.82 24.19
N PHE A 58 3.51 -6.08 24.12
CA PHE A 58 4.64 -6.41 23.24
C PHE A 58 5.21 -7.81 23.54
N ALA A 59 5.29 -8.21 24.80
CA ALA A 59 5.74 -9.56 25.18
C ALA A 59 4.82 -10.65 24.64
N GLN A 60 3.50 -10.44 24.69
CA GLN A 60 2.53 -11.40 24.15
C GLN A 60 2.63 -11.50 22.63
N VAL A 61 2.57 -10.37 21.91
CA VAL A 61 2.66 -10.33 20.43
C VAL A 61 3.95 -10.99 19.94
N TYR A 62 5.11 -10.61 20.51
CA TYR A 62 6.37 -11.17 20.09
C TYR A 62 6.53 -12.63 20.50
N GLY A 63 6.12 -13.02 21.73
CA GLY A 63 6.14 -14.39 22.21
C GLY A 63 5.29 -15.33 21.35
N ASN A 64 4.07 -14.92 20.98
CA ASN A 64 3.21 -15.68 20.08
C ASN A 64 3.86 -15.82 18.68
N ALA A 65 4.48 -14.77 18.15
CA ALA A 65 5.19 -14.84 16.88
C ALA A 65 6.36 -15.84 16.92
N VAL A 66 7.13 -15.89 18.01
CA VAL A 66 8.23 -16.88 18.19
C VAL A 66 7.69 -18.30 18.23
N LYS A 67 6.64 -18.54 19.01
CA LYS A 67 6.00 -19.86 19.10
C LYS A 67 5.43 -20.30 17.76
N LEU A 68 4.72 -19.38 17.05
CA LEU A 68 4.19 -19.66 15.73
C LEU A 68 5.30 -20.01 14.74
N ALA A 69 6.42 -19.29 14.74
CA ALA A 69 7.55 -19.57 13.87
C ALA A 69 8.08 -20.99 14.08
N ASN A 70 8.31 -21.40 15.33
CA ASN A 70 8.74 -22.75 15.68
C ASN A 70 7.68 -23.81 15.30
N GLY A 71 6.39 -23.49 15.50
CA GLY A 71 5.29 -24.35 15.08
C GLY A 71 5.26 -24.60 13.58
N LEU A 72 5.44 -23.56 12.77
CA LEU A 72 5.51 -23.66 11.31
C LEU A 72 6.69 -24.54 10.88
N LEU A 73 7.88 -24.30 11.43
CA LEU A 73 9.07 -25.12 11.13
C LEU A 73 8.88 -26.58 11.56
N ARG A 74 8.35 -26.82 12.76
CA ARG A 74 8.07 -28.16 13.26
C ARG A 74 6.98 -28.88 12.45
N SER A 75 6.06 -28.13 11.84
CA SER A 75 5.10 -28.68 10.91
C SER A 75 5.72 -29.14 9.58
N GLY A 76 7.05 -29.00 9.40
CA GLY A 76 7.79 -29.43 8.21
C GLY A 76 7.91 -28.36 7.12
N LEU A 77 7.65 -27.10 7.45
CA LEU A 77 8.00 -25.97 6.57
C LEU A 77 9.47 -25.62 6.69
N SER A 78 10.03 -25.09 5.62
CA SER A 78 11.41 -24.64 5.52
C SER A 78 11.47 -23.17 5.08
N ALA A 79 12.61 -22.53 5.33
CA ALA A 79 12.84 -21.18 4.85
C ALA A 79 12.63 -21.09 3.31
N GLY A 80 11.87 -20.09 2.88
CA GLY A 80 11.47 -19.89 1.50
C GLY A 80 10.12 -20.52 1.10
N ASP A 81 9.54 -21.43 1.91
CA ASP A 81 8.20 -21.96 1.66
C ASP A 81 7.14 -20.86 1.79
N ALA A 82 6.21 -20.80 0.84
CA ALA A 82 5.13 -19.82 0.87
C ALA A 82 3.98 -20.27 1.79
N VAL A 83 3.46 -19.31 2.58
CA VAL A 83 2.37 -19.50 3.54
C VAL A 83 1.27 -18.51 3.28
N GLY A 84 0.09 -19.00 2.87
CA GLY A 84 -1.09 -18.16 2.65
C GLY A 84 -1.68 -17.64 3.97
N ILE A 85 -2.10 -16.38 4.00
CA ILE A 85 -2.79 -15.76 5.13
C ILE A 85 -4.14 -15.26 4.64
N LEU A 86 -5.23 -15.94 5.00
CA LEU A 86 -6.60 -15.62 4.60
C LEU A 86 -7.43 -15.27 5.84
N SER A 87 -7.37 -14.02 6.26
CA SER A 87 -8.04 -13.54 7.46
C SER A 87 -8.42 -12.07 7.33
N GLY A 88 -9.46 -11.67 8.05
CA GLY A 88 -9.73 -10.26 8.35
C GLY A 88 -8.71 -9.71 9.35
N ASN A 89 -8.91 -8.46 9.75
CA ASN A 89 -8.05 -7.85 10.77
C ASN A 89 -8.23 -8.53 12.13
N CYS A 90 -7.15 -8.98 12.71
CA CYS A 90 -7.08 -9.52 14.07
C CYS A 90 -5.63 -9.43 14.58
N PRO A 91 -5.38 -9.51 15.89
CA PRO A 91 -4.02 -9.52 16.43
C PRO A 91 -3.16 -10.64 15.87
N GLU A 92 -3.75 -11.83 15.72
CA GLU A 92 -3.09 -13.01 15.15
C GLU A 92 -2.55 -12.76 13.75
N TYR A 93 -3.19 -11.88 12.96
CA TYR A 93 -2.69 -11.52 11.62
C TYR A 93 -1.28 -10.91 11.69
N LEU A 94 -1.06 -9.99 12.62
CA LEU A 94 0.24 -9.34 12.82
C LEU A 94 1.26 -10.33 13.43
N GLU A 95 0.82 -11.17 14.37
CA GLU A 95 1.64 -12.25 14.94
C GLU A 95 2.09 -13.26 13.85
N ILE A 96 1.20 -13.62 12.92
CA ILE A 96 1.51 -14.49 11.77
C ILE A 96 2.56 -13.84 10.87
N TYR A 97 2.41 -12.55 10.60
CA TYR A 97 3.37 -11.81 9.78
C TYR A 97 4.78 -11.87 10.39
N LEU A 98 4.87 -11.63 11.70
CA LEU A 98 6.13 -11.69 12.44
C LEU A 98 6.67 -13.12 12.55
N GLY A 99 5.78 -14.09 12.80
CA GLY A 99 6.13 -15.51 12.88
C GLY A 99 6.70 -16.05 11.56
N CYS A 100 6.10 -15.67 10.43
CA CYS A 100 6.65 -16.01 9.11
C CYS A 100 8.05 -15.41 8.92
N GLN A 101 8.27 -14.15 9.33
CA GLN A 101 9.59 -13.53 9.26
C GLN A 101 10.64 -14.22 10.14
N LEU A 102 10.26 -14.67 11.32
CA LEU A 102 11.14 -15.41 12.22
C LEU A 102 11.48 -16.79 11.65
N ALA A 103 10.50 -17.52 11.13
CA ALA A 103 10.70 -18.83 10.52
C ALA A 103 11.44 -18.77 9.17
N GLY A 104 11.54 -17.59 8.55
CA GLY A 104 12.07 -17.43 7.21
C GLY A 104 11.15 -17.97 6.11
N VAL A 105 9.88 -18.25 6.42
CA VAL A 105 8.88 -18.60 5.42
C VAL A 105 8.28 -17.33 4.81
N VAL A 106 7.77 -17.44 3.57
CA VAL A 106 7.30 -16.29 2.80
C VAL A 106 5.81 -16.07 3.07
N ALA A 107 5.46 -14.98 3.72
CA ALA A 107 4.07 -14.61 3.95
C ALA A 107 3.38 -14.23 2.62
N VAL A 108 2.18 -14.76 2.37
CA VAL A 108 1.36 -14.45 1.19
C VAL A 108 0.00 -13.95 1.68
N PRO A 109 -0.14 -12.63 1.93
CA PRO A 109 -1.41 -12.02 2.32
C PRO A 109 -2.45 -12.18 1.20
N LEU A 110 -3.62 -12.73 1.52
CA LEU A 110 -4.74 -12.84 0.59
C LEU A 110 -5.82 -11.82 0.91
N ASN A 111 -6.43 -11.30 -0.13
CA ASN A 111 -7.65 -10.51 0.03
C ASN A 111 -8.79 -11.43 0.52
N TYR A 112 -9.26 -11.22 1.74
CA TYR A 112 -10.33 -12.04 2.32
C TYR A 112 -11.69 -11.89 1.61
N ARG A 113 -11.84 -10.87 0.75
CA ARG A 113 -13.01 -10.68 -0.12
C ARG A 113 -12.87 -11.38 -1.48
N ALA A 114 -11.73 -12.07 -1.71
CA ALA A 114 -11.48 -12.79 -2.95
C ALA A 114 -12.41 -14.01 -3.08
N VAL A 115 -12.74 -14.34 -4.30
CA VAL A 115 -13.50 -15.55 -4.60
C VAL A 115 -12.58 -16.78 -4.69
N THR A 116 -13.16 -17.97 -4.71
CA THR A 116 -12.42 -19.25 -4.77
C THR A 116 -11.38 -19.30 -5.88
N ASP A 117 -11.70 -18.76 -7.07
CA ASP A 117 -10.79 -18.75 -8.22
C ASP A 117 -9.55 -17.90 -7.98
N ASP A 118 -9.70 -16.74 -7.35
CA ASP A 118 -8.58 -15.86 -6.99
C ASP A 118 -7.68 -16.51 -5.96
N ILE A 119 -8.27 -17.12 -4.93
CA ILE A 119 -7.52 -17.84 -3.89
C ILE A 119 -6.72 -18.99 -4.49
N ALA A 120 -7.37 -19.80 -5.36
CA ALA A 120 -6.72 -20.91 -6.05
C ALA A 120 -5.57 -20.40 -6.94
N TYR A 121 -5.79 -19.30 -7.66
CA TYR A 121 -4.74 -18.71 -8.48
C TYR A 121 -3.54 -18.24 -7.65
N VAL A 122 -3.77 -17.44 -6.59
CA VAL A 122 -2.70 -16.87 -5.77
C VAL A 122 -1.89 -17.97 -5.10
N LEU A 123 -2.55 -18.88 -4.38
CA LEU A 123 -1.87 -19.97 -3.66
C LEU A 123 -1.21 -20.97 -4.59
N GLY A 124 -1.80 -21.23 -5.75
CA GLY A 124 -1.20 -22.08 -6.78
C GLY A 124 0.03 -21.44 -7.42
N ASN A 125 -0.06 -20.16 -7.76
CA ASN A 125 1.06 -19.42 -8.38
C ASN A 125 2.29 -19.35 -7.49
N CYS A 126 2.13 -19.16 -6.17
CA CYS A 126 3.25 -19.18 -5.23
C CYS A 126 3.57 -20.58 -4.68
N SER A 127 2.88 -21.62 -5.13
CA SER A 127 3.06 -23.00 -4.65
C SER A 127 2.98 -23.09 -3.12
N ALA A 128 1.96 -22.46 -2.52
CA ALA A 128 1.82 -22.39 -1.07
C ALA A 128 1.86 -23.77 -0.40
N ARG A 129 2.63 -23.90 0.67
CA ARG A 129 2.84 -25.14 1.42
C ARG A 129 2.01 -25.22 2.69
N ALA A 130 1.53 -24.08 3.19
CA ALA A 130 0.59 -23.98 4.32
C ALA A 130 -0.33 -22.78 4.14
N ALA A 131 -1.43 -22.78 4.89
CA ALA A 131 -2.34 -21.65 4.99
C ALA A 131 -2.82 -21.46 6.43
N LEU A 132 -2.83 -20.20 6.89
CA LEU A 132 -3.48 -19.79 8.12
C LEU A 132 -4.76 -19.04 7.72
N VAL A 133 -5.91 -19.50 8.21
CA VAL A 133 -7.21 -19.03 7.72
C VAL A 133 -8.17 -18.74 8.87
N ASP A 134 -8.85 -17.61 8.83
CA ASP A 134 -9.98 -17.35 9.72
C ASP A 134 -11.15 -18.29 9.39
N SER A 135 -11.86 -18.78 10.42
CA SER A 135 -12.95 -19.75 10.28
C SER A 135 -14.01 -19.32 9.27
N GLN A 136 -14.31 -18.03 9.15
CA GLN A 136 -15.30 -17.51 8.22
C GLN A 136 -14.92 -17.67 6.75
N TYR A 137 -13.61 -17.80 6.42
CA TYR A 137 -13.11 -17.97 5.04
C TYR A 137 -12.66 -19.41 4.75
N HIS A 138 -12.74 -20.30 5.73
CA HIS A 138 -12.28 -21.68 5.60
C HIS A 138 -12.98 -22.43 4.47
N ALA A 139 -14.31 -22.31 4.33
CA ALA A 139 -15.07 -22.94 3.27
C ALA A 139 -14.63 -22.47 1.86
N THR A 140 -14.29 -21.20 1.71
CA THR A 140 -13.79 -20.63 0.43
C THR A 140 -12.43 -21.23 0.07
N LEU A 141 -11.55 -21.39 1.07
CA LEU A 141 -10.25 -22.05 0.87
C LEU A 141 -10.43 -23.55 0.55
N GLU A 142 -11.31 -24.25 1.26
CA GLU A 142 -11.59 -25.68 0.99
C GLU A 142 -12.08 -25.89 -0.45
N ALA A 143 -12.96 -25.01 -0.94
CA ALA A 143 -13.41 -25.06 -2.34
C ALA A 143 -12.27 -24.84 -3.36
N ALA A 144 -11.18 -24.17 -2.98
CA ALA A 144 -10.00 -23.97 -3.81
C ALA A 144 -9.04 -25.18 -3.80
N MET A 145 -9.05 -26.01 -2.75
CA MET A 145 -8.10 -27.10 -2.51
C MET A 145 -7.89 -28.09 -3.68
N PRO A 146 -8.92 -28.49 -4.45
CA PRO A 146 -8.71 -29.39 -5.60
C PRO A 146 -7.73 -28.87 -6.65
N ARG A 147 -7.46 -27.56 -6.65
CA ARG A 147 -6.52 -26.89 -7.57
C ARG A 147 -5.17 -26.55 -6.92
N LEU A 148 -4.94 -26.98 -5.67
CA LEU A 148 -3.78 -26.63 -4.87
C LEU A 148 -2.97 -27.88 -4.45
N PRO A 149 -2.33 -28.59 -5.40
CA PRO A 149 -1.64 -29.85 -5.09
C PRO A 149 -0.44 -29.71 -4.14
N SER A 150 0.12 -28.49 -4.00
CA SER A 150 1.20 -28.20 -3.09
C SER A 150 0.75 -27.97 -1.64
N LEU A 151 -0.55 -27.70 -1.40
CA LEU A 151 -1.12 -27.40 -0.10
C LEU A 151 -1.85 -28.64 0.45
N ALA A 152 -1.22 -29.29 1.43
CA ALA A 152 -1.82 -30.44 2.09
C ALA A 152 -2.85 -30.02 3.13
N GLN A 153 -3.93 -30.80 3.30
CA GLN A 153 -5.04 -30.51 4.21
C GLN A 153 -4.58 -30.35 5.68
N GLU A 154 -3.58 -31.12 6.09
CA GLU A 154 -3.01 -31.03 7.44
C GLU A 154 -2.16 -29.76 7.67
N LYS A 155 -1.85 -29.02 6.60
CA LYS A 155 -1.15 -27.72 6.64
C LYS A 155 -2.11 -26.51 6.61
N ILE A 156 -3.42 -26.75 6.70
CA ILE A 156 -4.41 -25.69 6.88
C ILE A 156 -4.65 -25.52 8.37
N PHE A 157 -4.33 -24.34 8.88
CA PHE A 157 -4.47 -23.95 10.28
C PHE A 157 -5.58 -22.91 10.42
N VAL A 158 -6.77 -23.35 10.88
CA VAL A 158 -7.90 -22.45 11.14
C VAL A 158 -7.64 -21.73 12.45
N LEU A 159 -7.62 -20.39 12.42
CA LEU A 159 -7.37 -19.56 13.61
C LEU A 159 -8.35 -19.92 14.74
N GLY A 160 -7.84 -20.02 15.97
CA GLY A 160 -8.62 -20.41 17.13
C GLY A 160 -8.99 -21.90 17.21
N SER A 161 -8.71 -22.74 16.21
CA SER A 161 -8.92 -24.19 16.27
C SER A 161 -7.90 -24.90 17.16
N ASP A 162 -8.23 -26.13 17.58
CA ASP A 162 -7.29 -26.93 18.37
C ASP A 162 -5.97 -27.22 17.63
N ARG A 163 -6.03 -27.36 16.29
CA ARG A 163 -4.82 -27.53 15.47
C ARG A 163 -3.96 -26.28 15.50
N TYR A 164 -4.55 -25.10 15.38
CA TYR A 164 -3.84 -23.83 15.48
C TYR A 164 -3.27 -23.61 16.90
N ARG A 165 -4.06 -23.90 17.94
CA ARG A 165 -3.58 -23.81 19.32
C ARG A 165 -2.39 -24.71 19.56
N ARG A 166 -2.43 -25.98 19.15
CA ARG A 166 -1.28 -26.91 19.26
C ARG A 166 -0.06 -26.43 18.45
N LEU A 167 -0.28 -25.79 17.29
CA LEU A 167 0.84 -25.22 16.51
C LEU A 167 1.63 -24.20 17.34
N ILE A 168 0.97 -23.43 18.21
CA ILE A 168 1.56 -22.40 19.06
C ILE A 168 2.00 -22.96 20.41
N ASP A 169 1.09 -23.60 21.14
CA ASP A 169 1.28 -23.95 22.55
C ASP A 169 2.34 -25.06 22.77
N ASP A 170 2.41 -26.00 21.83
CA ASP A 170 3.40 -27.08 21.87
C ASP A 170 4.78 -26.63 21.37
N SER A 171 4.98 -25.36 21.02
CA SER A 171 6.19 -24.86 20.38
C SER A 171 7.14 -24.17 21.34
N ASP A 172 8.44 -24.25 21.03
CA ASP A 172 9.49 -23.58 21.78
C ASP A 172 9.33 -22.06 21.78
N SER A 173 9.75 -21.45 22.91
CA SER A 173 9.81 -20.00 23.07
C SER A 173 11.18 -19.40 22.67
N VAL A 174 12.07 -20.22 22.11
CA VAL A 174 13.40 -19.81 21.64
C VAL A 174 13.30 -19.38 20.18
N GLU A 175 13.89 -18.23 19.84
CA GLU A 175 13.92 -17.75 18.46
C GLU A 175 14.60 -18.77 17.52
N PRO A 176 14.00 -19.08 16.35
CA PRO A 176 14.66 -19.93 15.37
C PRO A 176 15.90 -19.27 14.76
N PRO A 177 16.77 -20.05 14.08
CA PRO A 177 17.93 -19.50 13.39
C PRO A 177 17.56 -18.37 12.41
N ARG A 178 18.39 -17.35 12.35
CA ARG A 178 18.15 -16.17 11.50
C ARG A 178 18.36 -16.51 10.02
N VAL A 179 17.51 -15.94 9.18
CA VAL A 179 17.64 -15.96 7.72
C VAL A 179 18.34 -14.70 7.21
N ALA A 180 18.89 -14.77 6.00
CA ALA A 180 19.55 -13.63 5.37
C ALA A 180 18.56 -12.46 5.14
N PRO A 181 19.00 -11.20 5.32
CA PRO A 181 18.16 -10.02 5.07
C PRO A 181 17.65 -9.93 3.62
N THR A 182 18.39 -10.49 2.69
CA THR A 182 18.06 -10.54 1.26
C THR A 182 17.12 -11.69 0.89
N ALA A 183 16.82 -12.61 1.84
CA ALA A 183 15.85 -13.68 1.60
C ALA A 183 14.43 -13.10 1.38
N PRO A 184 13.59 -13.77 0.57
CA PRO A 184 12.18 -13.40 0.43
C PRO A 184 11.46 -13.45 1.78
N SER A 185 10.63 -12.46 2.04
CA SER A 185 9.84 -12.31 3.28
C SER A 185 8.34 -12.34 2.99
N THR A 186 7.91 -11.65 1.93
CA THR A 186 6.49 -11.49 1.62
C THR A 186 6.26 -11.42 0.12
N ILE A 187 5.14 -11.96 -0.35
CA ILE A 187 4.65 -11.78 -1.72
C ILE A 187 3.29 -11.07 -1.65
N PHE A 188 3.23 -9.82 -2.11
CA PHE A 188 1.98 -9.08 -2.25
C PHE A 188 1.44 -9.23 -3.67
N TYR A 189 0.22 -9.79 -3.80
CA TYR A 189 -0.43 -9.88 -5.10
C TYR A 189 -1.15 -8.58 -5.44
N THR A 190 -0.78 -7.99 -6.57
CA THR A 190 -1.37 -6.75 -7.10
C THR A 190 -2.23 -7.05 -8.32
N SER A 191 -3.35 -6.32 -8.48
CA SER A 191 -4.17 -6.40 -9.67
C SER A 191 -3.37 -5.86 -10.88
N GLY A 192 -2.86 -6.78 -11.69
CA GLY A 192 -2.11 -6.43 -12.89
C GLY A 192 -3.01 -5.85 -13.99
N THR A 193 -2.46 -5.00 -14.85
CA THR A 193 -3.13 -4.50 -16.06
C THR A 193 -3.39 -5.60 -17.10
N THR A 194 -2.78 -6.78 -16.94
CA THR A 194 -2.79 -7.90 -17.92
C THR A 194 -3.76 -9.02 -17.57
N GLY A 195 -4.59 -8.89 -16.54
CA GLY A 195 -5.64 -9.87 -16.17
C GLY A 195 -5.40 -10.55 -14.84
N PHE A 196 -4.38 -11.39 -14.73
CA PHE A 196 -4.09 -12.09 -13.48
C PHE A 196 -3.23 -11.24 -12.53
N PRO A 197 -3.46 -11.34 -11.20
CA PRO A 197 -2.61 -10.67 -10.20
C PRO A 197 -1.15 -11.09 -10.31
N LYS A 198 -0.23 -10.14 -10.11
CA LYS A 198 1.21 -10.40 -10.08
C LYS A 198 1.71 -10.38 -8.64
N GLY A 199 2.51 -11.36 -8.26
CA GLY A 199 3.08 -11.45 -6.91
C GLY A 199 4.36 -10.64 -6.77
N ALA A 200 4.30 -9.44 -6.21
CA ALA A 200 5.46 -8.60 -5.93
C ALA A 200 6.22 -9.14 -4.70
N MET A 201 7.44 -9.64 -4.91
CA MET A 201 8.28 -10.23 -3.85
C MET A 201 9.07 -9.15 -3.11
N MET A 202 9.04 -9.20 -1.78
CA MET A 202 9.81 -8.35 -0.89
C MET A 202 10.80 -9.19 -0.09
N SER A 203 12.05 -8.73 0.02
CA SER A 203 13.00 -9.28 0.99
C SER A 203 12.73 -8.75 2.41
N HIS A 204 13.33 -9.37 3.42
CA HIS A 204 13.31 -8.82 4.78
C HIS A 204 13.88 -7.40 4.84
N GLN A 205 14.95 -7.13 4.07
CA GLN A 205 15.55 -5.81 3.98
C GLN A 205 14.62 -4.79 3.33
N ASN A 206 13.91 -5.15 2.25
CA ASN A 206 12.93 -4.25 1.63
C ASN A 206 11.83 -3.87 2.62
N ILE A 207 11.28 -4.85 3.35
CA ILE A 207 10.26 -4.59 4.38
C ILE A 207 10.80 -3.66 5.46
N LEU A 208 11.99 -3.93 6.01
CA LEU A 208 12.61 -3.07 7.00
C LEU A 208 12.79 -1.63 6.50
N MET A 209 13.34 -1.45 5.29
CA MET A 209 13.57 -0.11 4.74
C MET A 209 12.27 0.65 4.47
N ARG A 210 11.19 -0.06 4.10
CA ARG A 210 9.85 0.54 3.96
C ARG A 210 9.35 1.09 5.28
N LEU A 211 9.52 0.34 6.37
CA LEU A 211 9.11 0.81 7.70
C LEU A 211 9.96 1.98 8.18
N VAL A 212 11.25 1.95 7.91
CA VAL A 212 12.14 3.10 8.19
C VAL A 212 11.66 4.34 7.45
N SER A 213 11.27 4.20 6.17
CA SER A 213 10.71 5.30 5.37
C SER A 213 9.41 5.85 5.99
N TRP A 214 8.49 4.99 6.45
CA TRP A 214 7.28 5.41 7.15
C TRP A 214 7.61 6.17 8.45
N GLY A 215 8.46 5.60 9.28
CA GLY A 215 8.89 6.24 10.52
C GLY A 215 9.54 7.60 10.31
N TRP A 216 10.39 7.69 9.29
CA TRP A 216 11.07 8.93 8.91
C TRP A 216 10.11 10.01 8.40
N GLU A 217 9.25 9.67 7.44
CA GLU A 217 8.33 10.63 6.79
C GLU A 217 7.27 11.15 7.75
N PHE A 218 6.77 10.31 8.64
CA PHE A 218 5.63 10.65 9.50
C PHE A 218 6.00 10.84 10.97
N GLY A 219 7.26 10.64 11.33
CA GLY A 219 7.77 10.84 12.69
C GLY A 219 7.07 9.97 13.72
N LEU A 220 6.80 8.70 13.36
CA LEU A 220 6.18 7.73 14.27
C LEU A 220 7.15 7.32 15.37
N GLY A 221 6.67 7.29 16.62
CA GLY A 221 7.48 6.96 17.79
C GLY A 221 6.69 6.21 18.88
N ALA A 222 7.36 5.92 19.99
CA ALA A 222 6.79 5.12 21.08
C ALA A 222 5.58 5.76 21.78
N ALA A 223 5.42 7.08 21.69
CA ALA A 223 4.27 7.78 22.25
C ALA A 223 3.03 7.75 21.35
N ASP A 224 3.15 7.24 20.11
CA ASP A 224 2.06 7.27 19.17
C ASP A 224 1.06 6.15 19.39
N VAL A 225 -0.20 6.51 19.20
CA VAL A 225 -1.33 5.59 19.11
C VAL A 225 -1.91 5.72 17.70
N VAL A 226 -1.87 4.65 16.93
CA VAL A 226 -2.24 4.66 15.51
C VAL A 226 -3.46 3.80 15.27
N LEU A 227 -4.51 4.38 14.71
CA LEU A 227 -5.69 3.63 14.28
C LEU A 227 -5.43 2.94 12.95
N VAL A 228 -5.70 1.64 12.88
CA VAL A 228 -5.58 0.78 11.69
C VAL A 228 -6.93 0.14 11.40
N PRO A 229 -7.85 0.86 10.70
CA PRO A 229 -9.18 0.37 10.43
C PRO A 229 -9.33 -0.29 9.06
N GLY A 230 -8.32 -0.17 8.21
CA GLY A 230 -8.33 -0.79 6.88
C GLY A 230 -7.65 -2.16 6.87
N PRO A 231 -7.78 -2.91 5.77
CA PRO A 231 -7.40 -4.31 5.71
C PRO A 231 -5.88 -4.52 5.74
N VAL A 232 -5.39 -5.22 6.75
CA VAL A 232 -3.96 -5.50 6.94
C VAL A 232 -3.37 -6.50 5.95
N PHE A 233 -4.18 -7.16 5.12
CA PHE A 233 -3.66 -7.90 3.97
C PHE A 233 -3.07 -6.97 2.90
N HIS A 234 -3.50 -5.72 2.86
CA HIS A 234 -2.95 -4.71 1.98
C HIS A 234 -1.70 -4.10 2.57
N MET A 235 -0.64 -3.98 1.76
CA MET A 235 0.67 -3.53 2.19
C MET A 235 0.65 -2.19 2.96
N SER A 236 -0.21 -1.23 2.58
CA SER A 236 -0.25 0.09 3.23
C SER A 236 -0.69 -0.02 4.70
N PHE A 237 -1.77 -0.76 4.99
CA PHE A 237 -2.27 -0.91 6.36
C PHE A 237 -1.39 -1.82 7.21
N SER A 238 -0.85 -2.91 6.65
CA SER A 238 0.15 -3.70 7.37
C SER A 238 1.43 -2.91 7.65
N SER A 239 1.88 -2.09 6.71
CA SER A 239 3.07 -1.26 6.91
C SER A 239 2.88 -0.25 8.04
N VAL A 240 1.75 0.46 8.10
CA VAL A 240 1.52 1.42 9.20
C VAL A 240 1.42 0.71 10.55
N ALA A 241 0.73 -0.43 10.63
CA ALA A 241 0.63 -1.22 11.85
C ALA A 241 2.02 -1.68 12.33
N LEU A 242 2.78 -2.32 11.43
CA LEU A 242 4.11 -2.85 11.74
C LEU A 242 5.15 -1.75 12.04
N THR A 243 5.07 -0.60 11.35
CA THR A 243 5.91 0.57 11.67
C THR A 243 5.65 1.06 13.08
N THR A 244 4.37 1.20 13.45
CA THR A 244 3.96 1.62 14.79
C THR A 244 4.51 0.69 15.86
N LEU A 245 4.35 -0.63 15.70
CA LEU A 245 4.91 -1.62 16.62
C LEU A 245 6.45 -1.55 16.67
N ALA A 246 7.11 -1.41 15.52
CA ALA A 246 8.57 -1.30 15.46
C ALA A 246 9.12 -0.03 16.11
N ALA A 247 8.34 1.05 16.13
CA ALA A 247 8.65 2.29 16.83
C ALA A 247 8.33 2.26 18.34
N GLY A 248 7.69 1.19 18.83
CA GLY A 248 7.25 1.05 20.22
C GLY A 248 5.91 1.70 20.53
N GLY A 249 5.19 2.17 19.51
CA GLY A 249 3.86 2.75 19.61
C GLY A 249 2.75 1.69 19.69
N ARG A 250 1.52 2.15 19.94
CA ARG A 250 0.34 1.31 20.10
C ARG A 250 -0.53 1.32 18.84
N VAL A 251 -0.95 0.16 18.40
CA VAL A 251 -1.90 -0.04 17.29
C VAL A 251 -3.30 -0.24 17.86
N VAL A 252 -4.24 0.59 17.45
CA VAL A 252 -5.68 0.37 17.65
C VAL A 252 -6.20 -0.29 16.36
N LEU A 253 -6.42 -1.58 16.40
CA LEU A 253 -6.84 -2.38 15.25
C LEU A 253 -8.36 -2.56 15.31
N THR A 254 -9.06 -2.37 14.20
CA THR A 254 -10.49 -2.71 14.10
C THR A 254 -10.68 -3.83 13.09
N ARG A 255 -11.67 -4.70 13.32
CA ARG A 255 -11.96 -5.85 12.44
C ARG A 255 -12.30 -5.40 11.04
N ASP A 256 -13.20 -4.43 10.94
CA ASP A 256 -13.65 -3.81 9.70
C ASP A 256 -13.68 -2.29 9.85
N PHE A 257 -13.78 -1.58 8.74
CA PHE A 257 -13.94 -0.14 8.75
C PHE A 257 -15.42 0.25 8.92
N ASP A 258 -15.72 0.87 10.03
CA ASP A 258 -16.91 1.65 10.28
C ASP A 258 -16.51 3.05 10.75
N ALA A 259 -17.10 4.09 10.16
CA ALA A 259 -16.64 5.48 10.41
C ALA A 259 -17.01 5.97 11.82
N VAL A 260 -18.18 5.60 12.34
CA VAL A 260 -18.62 5.97 13.69
C VAL A 260 -17.75 5.28 14.71
N HIS A 261 -17.58 3.95 14.56
CA HIS A 261 -16.71 3.18 15.43
C HIS A 261 -15.25 3.67 15.38
N ALA A 262 -14.74 4.04 14.22
CA ALA A 262 -13.40 4.61 14.08
C ALA A 262 -13.22 5.90 14.89
N LEU A 263 -14.21 6.82 14.83
CA LEU A 263 -14.21 8.05 15.64
C LEU A 263 -14.26 7.73 17.15
N GLU A 264 -15.10 6.78 17.56
CA GLU A 264 -15.15 6.33 18.98
C GLU A 264 -13.79 5.79 19.44
N GLN A 265 -13.13 4.96 18.62
CA GLN A 265 -11.80 4.44 18.94
C GLN A 265 -10.73 5.56 18.98
N MET A 266 -10.81 6.56 18.07
CA MET A 266 -9.92 7.71 18.10
C MET A 266 -10.03 8.46 19.43
N GLY A 267 -11.23 8.75 19.89
CA GLY A 267 -11.46 9.43 21.18
C GLY A 267 -11.05 8.57 22.37
N ARG A 268 -11.47 7.30 22.38
CA ARG A 268 -11.23 6.36 23.50
C ARG A 268 -9.76 6.13 23.78
N PHE A 269 -8.94 5.95 22.74
CA PHE A 269 -7.53 5.59 22.88
C PHE A 269 -6.57 6.77 22.68
N GLY A 270 -7.09 7.98 22.40
CA GLY A 270 -6.25 9.15 22.15
C GLY A 270 -5.37 8.97 20.91
N VAL A 271 -5.97 8.55 19.81
CA VAL A 271 -5.25 8.27 18.56
C VAL A 271 -4.52 9.50 18.07
N SER A 272 -3.22 9.36 17.80
CA SER A 272 -2.35 10.45 17.33
C SER A 272 -2.13 10.46 15.82
N TRP A 273 -2.23 9.29 15.15
CA TRP A 273 -2.06 9.14 13.71
C TRP A 273 -3.11 8.23 13.09
N VAL A 274 -3.56 8.60 11.89
CA VAL A 274 -4.49 7.77 11.08
C VAL A 274 -4.05 7.77 9.63
N PHE A 275 -4.01 6.58 9.02
CA PHE A 275 -3.89 6.39 7.58
C PHE A 275 -5.22 5.91 7.02
N LEU A 276 -5.80 6.65 6.05
CA LEU A 276 -7.02 6.24 5.34
C LEU A 276 -6.90 6.58 3.84
N VAL A 277 -7.67 5.85 3.04
CA VAL A 277 -7.88 6.23 1.62
C VAL A 277 -8.99 7.29 1.52
N PRO A 278 -9.05 8.11 0.44
CA PRO A 278 -9.99 9.22 0.34
C PRO A 278 -11.46 8.84 0.57
N LYS A 279 -11.92 7.67 0.13
CA LYS A 279 -13.29 7.21 0.39
C LYS A 279 -13.59 7.01 1.88
N MET A 280 -12.63 6.49 2.63
CA MET A 280 -12.76 6.34 4.07
C MET A 280 -12.76 7.70 4.76
N TRP A 281 -11.96 8.66 4.28
CA TRP A 281 -12.00 10.05 4.77
C TRP A 281 -13.35 10.70 4.55
N THR A 282 -14.01 10.50 3.38
CA THR A 282 -15.38 10.97 3.15
C THR A 282 -16.32 10.46 4.24
N MET A 283 -16.29 9.14 4.51
CA MET A 283 -17.18 8.55 5.52
C MET A 283 -16.91 9.06 6.94
N ILE A 284 -15.64 9.29 7.30
CA ILE A 284 -15.26 9.93 8.58
C ILE A 284 -15.81 11.36 8.67
N LEU A 285 -15.66 12.15 7.60
CA LEU A 285 -16.17 13.53 7.58
C LEU A 285 -17.71 13.58 7.68
N ASP A 286 -18.42 12.67 7.01
CA ASP A 286 -19.86 12.52 7.11
C ASP A 286 -20.30 12.15 8.54
N ALA A 287 -19.57 11.25 9.19
CA ALA A 287 -19.84 10.86 10.57
C ALA A 287 -19.56 12.01 11.57
N VAL A 288 -18.50 12.78 11.39
CA VAL A 288 -18.22 14.00 12.18
C VAL A 288 -19.33 15.03 12.00
N ALA A 289 -19.76 15.28 10.75
CA ALA A 289 -20.83 16.23 10.46
C ALA A 289 -22.19 15.80 11.08
N THR A 290 -22.47 14.50 11.10
CA THR A 290 -23.71 13.93 11.66
C THR A 290 -23.71 13.97 13.18
N SER A 291 -22.59 13.62 13.84
CA SER A 291 -22.50 13.59 15.30
C SER A 291 -22.35 14.99 15.91
N GLY A 292 -21.78 15.94 15.18
CA GLY A 292 -21.35 17.25 15.70
C GLY A 292 -20.21 17.14 16.73
N ASP A 293 -19.66 15.95 16.93
CA ASP A 293 -18.57 15.72 17.88
C ASP A 293 -17.21 15.80 17.19
N HIS A 294 -16.46 16.87 17.51
CA HIS A 294 -15.10 17.10 17.05
C HIS A 294 -14.05 16.65 18.09
N SER A 295 -14.46 16.10 19.22
CA SER A 295 -13.52 15.76 20.33
C SER A 295 -12.60 14.60 19.96
N ALA A 296 -13.08 13.63 19.17
CA ALA A 296 -12.33 12.46 18.76
C ALA A 296 -11.03 12.78 17.99
N GLY A 297 -10.98 13.94 17.33
CA GLY A 297 -9.83 14.36 16.54
C GLY A 297 -8.86 15.32 17.23
N GLN A 298 -9.12 15.73 18.48
CA GLN A 298 -8.29 16.76 19.13
C GLN A 298 -6.84 16.34 19.39
N GLN A 299 -6.60 15.05 19.57
CA GLN A 299 -5.28 14.48 19.81
C GLN A 299 -4.56 14.07 18.53
N LEU A 300 -5.25 14.12 17.39
CA LEU A 300 -4.63 13.80 16.10
C LEU A 300 -3.55 14.82 15.77
N ARG A 301 -2.33 14.34 15.61
CA ARG A 301 -1.19 15.11 15.13
C ARG A 301 -0.85 14.83 13.67
N GLY A 302 -1.34 13.73 13.09
CA GLY A 302 -1.13 13.39 11.70
C GLY A 302 -2.26 12.64 11.03
N LEU A 303 -2.57 13.07 9.81
CA LEU A 303 -3.48 12.42 8.89
C LEU A 303 -2.72 12.10 7.60
N LEU A 304 -2.71 10.83 7.23
CA LEU A 304 -2.12 10.38 5.98
C LEU A 304 -3.19 9.86 5.03
N SER A 305 -3.13 10.29 3.78
CA SER A 305 -3.93 9.75 2.68
C SER A 305 -3.05 9.13 1.61
N SER A 306 -3.58 8.17 0.87
CA SER A 306 -2.94 7.59 -0.30
C SER A 306 -3.94 6.75 -1.11
N GLY A 307 -3.51 6.27 -2.28
CA GLY A 307 -4.29 5.36 -3.13
C GLY A 307 -5.11 6.06 -4.21
N SER A 308 -5.52 7.30 -3.98
CA SER A 308 -6.09 8.21 -4.99
C SER A 308 -5.91 9.66 -4.53
N PRO A 309 -5.96 10.65 -5.44
CA PRO A 309 -5.76 12.06 -5.09
C PRO A 309 -6.79 12.59 -4.10
N LEU A 310 -6.36 13.43 -3.16
CA LEU A 310 -7.23 14.25 -2.33
C LEU A 310 -7.76 15.45 -3.14
N SER A 311 -9.08 15.67 -3.13
CA SER A 311 -9.67 16.88 -3.73
C SER A 311 -9.54 18.09 -2.79
N ASP A 312 -9.54 19.31 -3.35
CA ASP A 312 -9.48 20.55 -2.56
C ASP A 312 -10.65 20.68 -1.55
N PRO A 313 -11.91 20.34 -1.91
CA PRO A 313 -12.99 20.33 -0.92
C PRO A 313 -12.72 19.37 0.23
N MET A 314 -12.18 18.18 -0.05
CA MET A 314 -11.84 17.21 0.99
C MET A 314 -10.70 17.71 1.88
N LEU A 315 -9.65 18.31 1.31
CA LEU A 315 -8.57 18.94 2.07
C LEU A 315 -9.09 20.04 3.00
N GLY A 316 -10.00 20.89 2.51
CA GLY A 316 -10.68 21.92 3.30
C GLY A 316 -11.47 21.31 4.46
N ALA A 317 -12.28 20.29 4.20
CA ALA A 317 -13.09 19.61 5.19
C ALA A 317 -12.24 18.91 6.27
N LEU A 318 -11.16 18.21 5.87
CA LEU A 318 -10.23 17.56 6.80
C LEU A 318 -9.56 18.57 7.74
N ARG A 319 -9.14 19.73 7.20
CA ARG A 319 -8.54 20.82 8.01
C ARG A 319 -9.54 21.42 9.00
N SER A 320 -10.79 21.56 8.60
CA SER A 320 -11.84 22.07 9.48
C SER A 320 -12.21 21.06 10.58
N ALA A 321 -12.28 19.77 10.24
CA ALA A 321 -12.62 18.71 11.20
C ALA A 321 -11.47 18.41 12.18
N PHE A 322 -10.20 18.50 11.70
CA PHE A 322 -9.00 18.12 12.47
C PHE A 322 -7.92 19.20 12.41
N PRO A 323 -8.15 20.37 13.03
CA PRO A 323 -7.31 21.56 12.85
C PRO A 323 -5.88 21.42 13.40
N ASN A 324 -5.67 20.50 14.35
CA ASN A 324 -4.36 20.27 14.97
C ASN A 324 -3.50 19.27 14.20
N ALA A 325 -4.10 18.55 13.24
CA ALA A 325 -3.40 17.49 12.53
C ALA A 325 -2.61 18.02 11.32
N ARG A 326 -1.40 17.51 11.14
CA ARG A 326 -0.64 17.69 9.90
C ARG A 326 -1.14 16.69 8.85
N LEU A 327 -1.53 17.19 7.69
CA LEU A 327 -1.96 16.35 6.57
C LEU A 327 -0.77 15.97 5.70
N ALA A 328 -0.80 14.76 5.18
CA ALA A 328 0.10 14.32 4.11
C ALA A 328 -0.68 13.46 3.10
N ASP A 329 -0.31 13.58 1.84
CA ASP A 329 -0.79 12.71 0.76
C ASP A 329 0.40 11.99 0.12
N ALA A 330 0.35 10.66 0.07
CA ALA A 330 1.47 9.84 -0.36
C ALA A 330 1.15 9.12 -1.68
N TYR A 331 2.09 9.20 -2.61
CA TYR A 331 2.02 8.52 -3.88
C TYR A 331 3.12 7.47 -4.00
N GLY A 332 2.75 6.32 -4.53
CA GLY A 332 3.64 5.20 -4.80
C GLY A 332 2.89 3.97 -5.29
N TRP A 333 3.62 2.92 -5.51
CA TRP A 333 3.07 1.62 -5.91
C TRP A 333 3.73 0.47 -5.13
N THR A 334 3.10 -0.69 -5.17
CA THR A 334 3.52 -1.83 -4.36
C THR A 334 4.98 -2.23 -4.60
N GLU A 335 5.44 -2.14 -5.82
CA GLU A 335 6.77 -2.56 -6.25
C GLU A 335 7.88 -1.68 -5.65
N THR A 336 7.69 -0.37 -5.59
CA THR A 336 8.70 0.60 -5.14
C THR A 336 8.48 1.16 -3.74
N GLY A 337 7.23 1.11 -3.21
CA GLY A 337 6.86 1.82 -1.99
C GLY A 337 6.54 3.28 -2.27
N TRP A 338 6.87 4.17 -1.34
CA TRP A 338 6.63 5.60 -1.53
C TRP A 338 7.58 6.19 -2.57
N VAL A 339 7.01 6.86 -3.56
CA VAL A 339 7.73 7.60 -4.60
C VAL A 339 7.79 9.08 -4.21
N SER A 340 6.64 9.66 -3.86
CA SER A 340 6.58 11.06 -3.41
C SER A 340 5.60 11.25 -2.26
N ILE A 341 5.83 12.30 -1.48
CA ILE A 341 4.97 12.72 -0.37
C ILE A 341 4.65 14.21 -0.55
N CYS A 342 3.36 14.51 -0.68
CA CYS A 342 2.85 15.88 -0.56
C CYS A 342 2.68 16.18 0.92
N ARG A 343 3.62 16.93 1.49
CA ARG A 343 3.66 17.26 2.91
C ARG A 343 2.70 18.40 3.23
N HIS A 344 2.39 18.56 4.50
CA HIS A 344 1.41 19.55 4.99
C HIS A 344 1.61 20.94 4.39
N GLU A 345 2.84 21.41 4.34
CA GLU A 345 3.19 22.74 3.83
C GLU A 345 2.90 22.89 2.32
N ASP A 346 3.14 21.83 1.55
CA ASP A 346 2.87 21.83 0.10
C ASP A 346 1.38 21.74 -0.19
N LEU A 347 0.62 20.96 0.59
CA LEU A 347 -0.85 20.91 0.53
C LEU A 347 -1.48 22.28 0.83
N LEU A 348 -0.92 23.04 1.80
CA LEU A 348 -1.40 24.38 2.12
C LEU A 348 -1.19 25.40 1.01
N ARG A 349 -0.19 25.21 0.15
CA ARG A 349 0.11 26.10 -0.98
C ARG A 349 -0.83 25.92 -2.17
N GLY A 350 -1.78 24.97 -2.10
CA GLY A 350 -2.74 24.71 -3.18
C GLY A 350 -2.10 24.13 -4.45
N LYS A 351 -0.90 23.57 -4.36
CA LYS A 351 -0.29 22.86 -5.49
C LYS A 351 -0.96 21.48 -5.60
N HIS A 352 -1.60 21.19 -6.72
CA HIS A 352 -2.21 19.88 -7.03
C HIS A 352 -1.14 18.81 -7.35
N SER A 353 0.00 18.86 -6.70
CA SER A 353 1.08 17.89 -6.87
C SER A 353 0.91 16.73 -5.88
N VAL A 354 1.49 15.59 -6.21
CA VAL A 354 1.66 14.47 -5.26
C VAL A 354 2.94 14.63 -4.43
N GLY A 355 3.48 15.83 -4.38
CA GLY A 355 4.61 16.23 -3.54
C GLY A 355 5.97 16.00 -4.17
N ARG A 356 6.98 15.91 -3.32
CA ARG A 356 8.38 15.71 -3.68
C ARG A 356 8.83 14.30 -3.32
N ALA A 357 10.00 13.92 -3.83
CA ALA A 357 10.60 12.62 -3.56
C ALA A 357 10.52 12.23 -2.07
N ALA A 358 10.08 11.01 -1.82
CA ALA A 358 10.02 10.41 -0.50
C ALA A 358 11.43 10.05 0.00
N PHE A 359 11.54 9.64 1.26
CA PHE A 359 12.79 9.21 1.89
C PHE A 359 13.56 8.24 0.99
N ALA A 360 14.83 8.57 0.72
CA ALA A 360 15.77 7.79 -0.09
C ALA A 360 15.26 7.45 -1.50
N CYS A 361 14.28 8.18 -2.03
CA CYS A 361 13.75 7.99 -3.39
C CYS A 361 14.31 9.04 -4.34
N GLU A 362 14.78 8.60 -5.50
CA GLU A 362 15.03 9.45 -6.65
C GLU A 362 13.85 9.30 -7.63
N ILE A 363 13.45 10.41 -8.25
CA ILE A 363 12.39 10.44 -9.26
C ILE A 363 12.96 10.96 -10.56
N ALA A 364 12.66 10.28 -11.67
CA ALA A 364 12.89 10.77 -13.02
C ALA A 364 11.60 10.68 -13.83
N VAL A 365 11.39 11.65 -14.70
CA VAL A 365 10.33 11.60 -15.72
C VAL A 365 11.01 11.43 -17.06
N LEU A 366 10.75 10.30 -17.73
CA LEU A 366 11.45 9.92 -18.95
C LEU A 366 10.53 9.96 -20.17
N ASP A 367 11.07 10.41 -21.30
CA ASP A 367 10.40 10.34 -22.60
C ASP A 367 10.44 8.90 -23.19
N THR A 368 9.86 8.70 -24.35
CA THR A 368 9.83 7.40 -25.05
C THR A 368 11.23 6.88 -25.42
N GLU A 369 12.22 7.77 -25.54
CA GLU A 369 13.60 7.42 -25.84
C GLU A 369 14.43 7.16 -24.57
N GLY A 370 13.86 7.43 -23.40
CA GLY A 370 14.48 7.22 -22.09
C GLY A 370 15.36 8.36 -21.63
N ARG A 371 15.20 9.55 -22.21
CA ARG A 371 15.85 10.79 -21.77
C ARG A 371 14.98 11.49 -20.73
N GLU A 372 15.61 12.19 -19.79
CA GLU A 372 14.89 12.99 -18.83
C GLU A 372 14.13 14.14 -19.49
N CYS A 373 12.85 14.28 -19.13
CA CYS A 373 11.99 15.35 -19.59
C CYS A 373 12.36 16.70 -18.94
N ALA A 374 12.21 17.79 -19.69
CA ALA A 374 12.33 19.13 -19.11
C ALA A 374 11.21 19.39 -18.07
N PRO A 375 11.42 20.30 -17.09
CA PRO A 375 10.38 20.67 -16.13
C PRO A 375 9.09 21.10 -16.82
N GLY A 376 7.96 20.50 -16.42
CA GLY A 376 6.63 20.71 -17.02
C GLY A 376 6.33 19.82 -18.22
N GLN A 377 7.30 19.09 -18.76
CA GLN A 377 7.09 18.14 -19.85
C GLN A 377 6.60 16.80 -19.32
N ILE A 378 5.50 16.29 -19.86
CA ILE A 378 4.92 14.99 -19.47
C ILE A 378 5.75 13.86 -20.06
N GLY A 379 6.09 12.88 -19.22
CA GLY A 379 6.73 11.62 -19.55
C GLY A 379 6.32 10.51 -18.61
N GLU A 380 6.94 9.34 -18.73
CA GLU A 380 6.70 8.21 -17.83
C GLU A 380 7.47 8.42 -16.53
N ILE A 381 6.77 8.24 -15.38
CA ILE A 381 7.36 8.40 -14.05
C ILE A 381 8.15 7.15 -13.69
N HIS A 382 9.40 7.39 -13.31
CA HIS A 382 10.33 6.37 -12.85
C HIS A 382 10.82 6.71 -11.45
N ALA A 383 11.05 5.69 -10.64
CA ALA A 383 11.60 5.84 -9.30
C ALA A 383 12.77 4.87 -9.09
N ALA A 384 13.73 5.29 -8.25
CA ALA A 384 14.82 4.44 -7.78
C ALA A 384 14.99 4.65 -6.28
N ASN A 385 14.89 3.57 -5.50
CA ASN A 385 15.04 3.63 -4.06
C ASN A 385 15.40 2.25 -3.46
N PRO A 386 15.91 2.18 -2.22
CA PRO A 386 16.23 0.91 -1.56
C PRO A 386 14.99 0.12 -1.08
N LEU A 387 13.79 0.67 -1.24
CA LEU A 387 12.52 0.05 -0.87
C LEU A 387 11.97 -0.87 -1.97
N SER A 388 12.57 -0.80 -3.17
CA SER A 388 12.13 -1.52 -4.36
C SER A 388 12.10 -3.04 -4.15
N PHE A 389 11.11 -3.67 -4.75
CA PHE A 389 10.87 -5.10 -4.64
C PHE A 389 11.96 -5.96 -5.31
N MET A 390 12.00 -7.25 -5.02
CA MET A 390 12.95 -8.18 -5.65
C MET A 390 12.60 -8.46 -7.12
N GLY A 391 11.32 -8.39 -7.46
CA GLY A 391 10.73 -8.72 -8.75
C GLY A 391 9.39 -9.43 -8.58
N TYR A 392 8.71 -9.73 -9.67
CA TYR A 392 7.48 -10.51 -9.64
C TYR A 392 7.78 -12.00 -9.55
N HIS A 393 7.14 -12.69 -8.61
CA HIS A 393 7.27 -14.12 -8.39
C HIS A 393 6.94 -14.91 -9.67
N GLY A 394 7.85 -15.78 -10.11
CA GLY A 394 7.65 -16.62 -11.30
C GLY A 394 7.51 -15.85 -12.62
N ASN A 395 7.73 -14.53 -12.65
CA ASN A 395 7.53 -13.71 -13.86
C ASN A 395 8.70 -12.73 -14.11
N PRO A 396 9.85 -13.26 -14.57
CA PRO A 396 11.03 -12.44 -14.86
C PRO A 396 10.79 -11.45 -16.02
N ALA A 397 9.96 -11.79 -16.99
CA ALA A 397 9.62 -10.91 -18.10
C ALA A 397 8.87 -9.66 -17.63
N ALA A 398 7.85 -9.81 -16.76
CA ALA A 398 7.15 -8.68 -16.18
C ALA A 398 8.06 -7.84 -15.28
N SER A 399 9.00 -8.47 -14.56
CA SER A 399 9.98 -7.78 -13.72
C SER A 399 10.94 -6.93 -14.57
N ALA A 400 11.41 -7.46 -15.69
CA ALA A 400 12.25 -6.74 -16.62
C ALA A 400 11.52 -5.57 -17.32
N ALA A 401 10.23 -5.76 -17.63
CA ALA A 401 9.42 -4.78 -18.35
C ALA A 401 9.24 -3.45 -17.61
N ILE A 402 9.28 -3.45 -16.27
CA ILE A 402 9.14 -2.22 -15.46
C ILE A 402 10.49 -1.60 -15.10
N ARG A 403 11.61 -2.27 -15.42
CA ARG A 403 12.97 -1.82 -15.08
C ARG A 403 13.70 -1.22 -16.27
N ARG A 404 14.38 -0.11 -16.01
CA ARG A 404 15.29 0.55 -16.94
C ARG A 404 16.54 1.02 -16.18
N GLY A 405 17.60 0.19 -16.19
CA GLY A 405 18.77 0.41 -15.35
C GLY A 405 18.40 0.37 -13.86
N LYS A 406 18.69 1.46 -13.11
CA LYS A 406 18.29 1.60 -11.69
C LYS A 406 16.82 1.96 -11.51
N TRP A 407 16.14 2.38 -12.57
CA TRP A 407 14.79 2.92 -12.55
C TRP A 407 13.73 1.84 -12.64
N GLU A 408 12.64 2.01 -11.90
CA GLU A 408 11.42 1.22 -11.99
C GLU A 408 10.24 2.13 -12.29
N SER A 409 9.28 1.67 -13.10
CA SER A 409 8.08 2.41 -13.45
C SER A 409 6.81 1.66 -13.04
N GLY A 410 5.87 2.37 -12.42
CA GLY A 410 4.50 1.88 -12.16
C GLY A 410 3.56 2.04 -13.38
N GLY A 411 4.05 2.62 -14.48
CA GLY A 411 3.26 2.91 -15.66
C GLY A 411 2.39 4.17 -15.52
N ASP A 412 2.72 5.07 -14.61
CA ASP A 412 2.06 6.36 -14.46
C ASP A 412 2.81 7.44 -15.28
N MET A 413 2.05 8.37 -15.86
CA MET A 413 2.54 9.52 -16.62
C MET A 413 2.44 10.77 -15.77
N GLY A 414 3.42 11.67 -15.90
CA GLY A 414 3.42 12.92 -15.13
C GLY A 414 4.58 13.84 -15.50
N TYR A 415 4.80 14.87 -14.72
CA TYR A 415 5.91 15.79 -14.89
C TYR A 415 6.43 16.30 -13.55
N LEU A 416 7.69 16.72 -13.52
CA LEU A 416 8.28 17.47 -12.41
C LEU A 416 8.24 18.97 -12.73
N ASP A 417 7.93 19.80 -11.75
CA ASP A 417 8.15 21.25 -11.88
C ASP A 417 9.61 21.63 -11.56
N LYS A 418 9.95 22.92 -11.72
CA LYS A 418 11.29 23.43 -11.43
C LYS A 418 11.73 23.32 -9.97
N GLU A 419 10.76 23.12 -9.08
CA GLU A 419 10.97 22.97 -7.63
C GLU A 419 11.03 21.50 -7.20
N GLY A 420 10.89 20.57 -8.15
CA GLY A 420 10.93 19.12 -7.93
C GLY A 420 9.61 18.52 -7.38
N HIS A 421 8.47 19.23 -7.53
CA HIS A 421 7.18 18.65 -7.23
C HIS A 421 6.71 17.79 -8.40
N LEU A 422 6.20 16.60 -8.07
CA LEU A 422 5.66 15.65 -9.03
C LEU A 422 4.16 15.89 -9.23
N TYR A 423 3.75 15.92 -10.49
CA TYR A 423 2.35 16.03 -10.90
C TYR A 423 1.96 14.81 -11.71
N LEU A 424 0.88 14.16 -11.34
CA LEU A 424 0.33 13.03 -12.09
C LEU A 424 -0.52 13.54 -13.24
N ALA A 425 -0.31 13.01 -14.44
CA ALA A 425 -1.16 13.25 -15.61
C ALA A 425 -2.20 12.14 -15.75
N ASP A 426 -1.77 10.88 -15.89
CA ASP A 426 -2.64 9.69 -15.92
C ASP A 426 -1.79 8.39 -15.89
N ARG A 427 -2.46 7.24 -16.10
CA ARG A 427 -1.77 5.99 -16.37
C ARG A 427 -1.49 5.81 -17.86
N LYS A 428 -0.31 5.35 -18.21
CA LYS A 428 0.10 5.06 -19.59
C LYS A 428 -0.93 4.18 -20.33
N ASN A 429 -1.47 3.17 -19.64
CA ASN A 429 -2.44 2.23 -20.20
C ASN A 429 -3.88 2.80 -20.26
N ASP A 430 -4.18 3.87 -19.53
CA ASP A 430 -5.50 4.50 -19.52
C ASP A 430 -5.55 5.71 -20.46
N MET A 431 -4.40 6.23 -20.87
CA MET A 431 -4.27 7.31 -21.84
C MET A 431 -5.03 6.96 -23.14
N ILE A 432 -5.84 7.87 -23.62
CA ILE A 432 -6.66 7.74 -24.83
C ILE A 432 -5.90 8.37 -25.98
N ILE A 433 -5.73 7.63 -27.07
CA ILE A 433 -5.09 8.15 -28.29
C ILE A 433 -6.20 8.45 -29.31
N SER A 434 -6.53 9.72 -29.44
CA SER A 434 -7.62 10.18 -30.33
C SER A 434 -7.05 11.03 -31.46
N GLY A 435 -7.06 10.51 -32.69
CA GLY A 435 -6.52 11.23 -33.84
C GLY A 435 -5.04 11.61 -33.76
N GLY A 436 -4.24 10.78 -33.04
CA GLY A 436 -2.82 11.03 -32.81
C GLY A 436 -2.52 11.90 -31.59
N GLU A 437 -3.53 12.45 -30.92
CA GLU A 437 -3.39 13.27 -29.72
C GLU A 437 -3.55 12.42 -28.45
N ASN A 438 -2.71 12.66 -27.45
CA ASN A 438 -2.79 12.03 -26.15
C ASN A 438 -3.81 12.76 -25.27
N ILE A 439 -4.85 12.06 -24.84
CA ILE A 439 -5.85 12.55 -23.90
C ILE A 439 -5.71 11.78 -22.59
N TYR A 440 -5.59 12.51 -21.50
CA TYR A 440 -5.44 11.94 -20.17
C TYR A 440 -6.78 11.97 -19.43
N PRO A 441 -7.44 10.82 -19.21
CA PRO A 441 -8.73 10.72 -18.53
C PRO A 441 -8.83 11.55 -17.24
N ALA A 442 -7.78 11.55 -16.41
CA ALA A 442 -7.77 12.29 -15.14
C ALA A 442 -7.96 13.81 -15.32
N GLU A 443 -7.51 14.41 -16.45
CA GLU A 443 -7.74 15.82 -16.74
C GLU A 443 -9.24 16.09 -16.95
N LEU A 444 -9.91 15.22 -17.71
CA LEU A 444 -11.34 15.33 -18.00
C LEU A 444 -12.17 15.07 -16.73
N GLU A 445 -11.83 14.04 -15.97
CA GLU A 445 -12.48 13.67 -14.71
C GLU A 445 -12.44 14.82 -13.70
N ARG A 446 -11.31 15.51 -13.58
CA ARG A 446 -11.16 16.67 -12.70
C ARG A 446 -12.10 17.83 -13.07
N VAL A 447 -12.30 18.07 -14.35
CA VAL A 447 -13.24 19.11 -14.81
C VAL A 447 -14.67 18.66 -14.57
N LEU A 448 -15.03 17.45 -14.99
CA LEU A 448 -16.37 16.90 -14.87
C LEU A 448 -16.85 16.72 -13.42
N ALA A 449 -15.94 16.40 -12.50
CA ALA A 449 -16.24 16.30 -11.07
C ALA A 449 -16.69 17.64 -10.45
N GLN A 450 -16.41 18.78 -11.09
CA GLN A 450 -16.88 20.09 -10.64
C GLN A 450 -18.33 20.40 -11.09
N HIS A 451 -18.92 19.55 -11.93
CA HIS A 451 -20.31 19.75 -12.38
C HIS A 451 -21.27 19.54 -11.20
N PRO A 452 -22.24 20.48 -10.96
CA PRO A 452 -23.07 20.45 -9.76
C PRO A 452 -23.88 19.17 -9.56
N LYS A 453 -24.27 18.51 -10.65
CA LYS A 453 -25.07 17.28 -10.61
C LYS A 453 -24.24 15.98 -10.56
N VAL A 454 -22.91 16.05 -10.78
CA VAL A 454 -22.04 14.88 -10.81
C VAL A 454 -21.64 14.49 -9.39
N LEU A 455 -21.84 13.23 -9.03
CA LEU A 455 -21.34 12.62 -7.81
C LEU A 455 -19.98 12.01 -8.04
N GLU A 456 -19.85 11.17 -9.09
CA GLU A 456 -18.61 10.49 -9.46
C GLU A 456 -18.51 10.44 -11.00
N VAL A 457 -17.28 10.42 -11.51
CA VAL A 457 -17.04 10.29 -12.94
C VAL A 457 -15.76 9.49 -13.19
N SER A 458 -15.77 8.66 -14.22
CA SER A 458 -14.56 8.03 -14.78
C SER A 458 -14.62 8.11 -16.30
N VAL A 459 -13.47 8.46 -16.91
CA VAL A 459 -13.36 8.60 -18.37
C VAL A 459 -12.56 7.43 -18.92
N VAL A 460 -13.04 6.83 -20.00
CA VAL A 460 -12.38 5.71 -20.70
C VAL A 460 -12.33 5.94 -22.20
N GLY A 461 -11.29 5.40 -22.86
CA GLY A 461 -11.20 5.35 -24.31
C GLY A 461 -12.11 4.29 -24.86
N VAL A 462 -12.98 4.68 -25.80
CA VAL A 462 -13.83 3.74 -26.53
C VAL A 462 -13.46 3.72 -28.02
N PRO A 463 -13.73 2.62 -28.76
CA PRO A 463 -13.47 2.57 -30.19
C PRO A 463 -14.19 3.70 -30.95
N ASP A 464 -13.49 4.30 -31.90
CA ASP A 464 -14.02 5.39 -32.76
C ASP A 464 -13.47 5.20 -34.17
N GLU A 465 -14.35 5.09 -35.17
CA GLU A 465 -13.98 4.81 -36.56
C GLU A 465 -13.14 5.93 -37.20
N THR A 466 -13.34 7.16 -36.76
CA THR A 466 -12.63 8.34 -37.30
C THR A 466 -11.32 8.62 -36.59
N TRP A 467 -11.30 8.45 -35.27
CA TRP A 467 -10.21 8.91 -34.40
C TRP A 467 -9.40 7.76 -33.78
N GLY A 468 -9.77 6.50 -34.06
CA GLY A 468 -9.22 5.30 -33.43
C GLY A 468 -9.80 5.08 -32.04
N GLU A 469 -9.65 6.06 -31.16
CA GLU A 469 -10.30 6.10 -29.85
C GLU A 469 -10.95 7.48 -29.62
N SER A 470 -12.02 7.49 -28.82
CA SER A 470 -12.61 8.72 -28.32
C SER A 470 -12.89 8.65 -26.82
N PRO A 471 -12.82 9.79 -26.08
CA PRO A 471 -13.10 9.80 -24.66
C PRO A 471 -14.61 9.70 -24.39
N ARG A 472 -14.99 8.74 -23.53
CA ARG A 472 -16.34 8.55 -22.99
C ARG A 472 -16.35 8.77 -21.50
N ALA A 473 -17.27 9.59 -21.00
CA ALA A 473 -17.46 9.83 -19.57
C ALA A 473 -18.52 8.86 -19.02
N CYS A 474 -18.17 8.05 -18.03
CA CYS A 474 -19.08 7.24 -17.22
C CYS A 474 -19.41 8.05 -15.95
N VAL A 475 -20.65 8.51 -15.82
CA VAL A 475 -21.07 9.50 -14.81
C VAL A 475 -22.08 8.88 -13.85
N VAL A 476 -21.82 9.03 -12.55
CA VAL A 476 -22.79 8.79 -11.48
C VAL A 476 -23.33 10.15 -11.05
N LEU A 477 -24.64 10.33 -11.16
CA LEU A 477 -25.30 11.57 -10.71
C LEU A 477 -25.56 11.54 -9.20
N LYS A 478 -25.67 12.73 -8.60
CA LYS A 478 -26.10 12.87 -7.21
C LYS A 478 -27.53 12.36 -7.04
N PRO A 479 -27.91 11.88 -5.85
CA PRO A 479 -29.27 11.40 -5.57
C PRO A 479 -30.32 12.46 -5.92
N GLY A 480 -31.33 12.07 -6.73
CA GLY A 480 -32.41 12.95 -7.15
C GLY A 480 -32.10 13.86 -8.35
N GLU A 481 -30.86 13.89 -8.83
CA GLU A 481 -30.47 14.66 -10.00
C GLU A 481 -30.73 13.89 -11.31
N ALA A 482 -31.04 14.65 -12.37
CA ALA A 482 -31.13 14.17 -13.75
C ALA A 482 -30.34 15.12 -14.66
N SER A 483 -29.68 14.58 -15.68
CA SER A 483 -28.89 15.35 -16.65
C SER A 483 -28.96 14.70 -18.03
N ALA A 484 -28.77 15.49 -19.08
CA ALA A 484 -28.57 15.00 -20.44
C ALA A 484 -27.05 14.89 -20.72
N ALA A 485 -26.67 13.99 -21.64
CA ALA A 485 -25.27 13.84 -22.06
C ALA A 485 -24.67 15.17 -22.56
N ASP A 486 -25.45 15.92 -23.35
CA ASP A 486 -25.02 17.20 -23.91
C ASP A 486 -24.76 18.26 -22.84
N GLU A 487 -25.50 18.26 -21.72
CA GLU A 487 -25.27 19.16 -20.58
C GLU A 487 -23.89 18.90 -19.95
N ILE A 488 -23.55 17.63 -19.74
CA ILE A 488 -22.25 17.21 -19.18
C ILE A 488 -21.10 17.56 -20.13
N ILE A 489 -21.29 17.35 -21.44
CA ILE A 489 -20.28 17.66 -22.46
C ILE A 489 -20.09 19.19 -22.57
N ALA A 490 -21.18 19.94 -22.60
CA ALA A 490 -21.15 21.40 -22.69
C ALA A 490 -20.46 22.05 -21.50
N PHE A 491 -20.55 21.45 -20.32
CA PHE A 491 -19.81 21.92 -19.13
C PHE A 491 -18.29 21.97 -19.33
N CYS A 492 -17.75 21.16 -20.24
CA CYS A 492 -16.34 21.18 -20.60
C CYS A 492 -15.94 22.35 -21.49
N GLU A 493 -16.90 23.13 -22.01
CA GLU A 493 -16.61 24.28 -22.88
C GLU A 493 -15.88 25.38 -22.13
N GLY A 494 -14.81 25.91 -22.76
CA GLY A 494 -13.92 26.89 -22.11
C GLY A 494 -13.03 26.35 -20.99
N ARG A 495 -13.25 25.09 -20.55
CA ARG A 495 -12.45 24.43 -19.49
C ARG A 495 -11.49 23.41 -20.04
N LEU A 496 -11.83 22.76 -21.16
CA LEU A 496 -10.98 21.78 -21.86
C LEU A 496 -10.83 22.14 -23.34
N ALA A 497 -9.67 21.85 -23.90
CA ALA A 497 -9.45 21.93 -25.35
C ALA A 497 -10.47 21.03 -26.08
N ARG A 498 -10.93 21.44 -27.25
CA ARG A 498 -12.02 20.78 -27.99
C ARG A 498 -11.77 19.27 -28.21
N TYR A 499 -10.53 18.90 -28.54
CA TYR A 499 -10.17 17.49 -28.81
C TYR A 499 -10.17 16.62 -27.57
N LYS A 500 -10.00 17.20 -26.37
CA LYS A 500 -10.01 16.50 -25.08
C LYS A 500 -11.43 16.25 -24.53
N ARG A 501 -12.46 17.00 -24.99
CA ARG A 501 -13.81 16.88 -24.43
C ARG A 501 -14.38 15.49 -24.66
N PRO A 502 -15.17 14.94 -23.73
CA PRO A 502 -15.89 13.69 -23.96
C PRO A 502 -16.78 13.80 -25.20
N ARG A 503 -16.80 12.74 -26.01
CA ARG A 503 -17.69 12.67 -27.18
C ARG A 503 -18.97 11.95 -26.87
N SER A 504 -19.01 11.25 -25.74
CA SER A 504 -20.20 10.55 -25.28
C SER A 504 -20.20 10.45 -23.75
N VAL A 505 -21.39 10.31 -23.18
CA VAL A 505 -21.62 10.16 -21.74
C VAL A 505 -22.52 8.96 -21.51
N ASP A 506 -22.13 8.08 -20.59
CA ASP A 506 -22.98 7.02 -20.07
C ASP A 506 -23.29 7.30 -18.60
N PHE A 507 -24.57 7.33 -18.25
CA PHE A 507 -25.00 7.41 -16.86
C PHE A 507 -25.06 6.02 -16.25
N VAL A 508 -24.32 5.83 -15.16
CA VAL A 508 -24.19 4.57 -14.45
C VAL A 508 -24.62 4.71 -12.99
N GLN A 509 -25.12 3.63 -12.38
CA GLN A 509 -25.53 3.66 -10.98
C GLN A 509 -24.33 3.73 -10.02
N ALA A 510 -23.22 3.06 -10.38
CA ALA A 510 -21.99 3.05 -9.60
C ALA A 510 -20.79 2.74 -10.52
N LEU A 511 -19.61 3.22 -10.14
CA LEU A 511 -18.34 2.85 -10.78
C LEU A 511 -17.79 1.56 -10.15
N PRO A 512 -17.30 0.59 -10.94
CA PRO A 512 -16.68 -0.62 -10.42
C PRO A 512 -15.39 -0.27 -9.65
N ARG A 513 -15.18 -0.93 -8.48
CA ARG A 513 -14.06 -0.63 -7.59
C ARG A 513 -13.41 -1.89 -7.07
N ASN A 514 -12.10 -1.82 -6.82
CA ASN A 514 -11.39 -2.86 -6.08
C ASN A 514 -11.64 -2.73 -4.56
N ALA A 515 -11.08 -3.67 -3.78
CA ALA A 515 -11.21 -3.69 -2.31
C ALA A 515 -10.70 -2.44 -1.60
N MET A 516 -9.81 -1.67 -2.23
CA MET A 516 -9.28 -0.39 -1.74
C MET A 516 -10.07 0.83 -2.21
N GLY A 517 -11.23 0.61 -2.84
CA GLY A 517 -12.08 1.68 -3.34
C GLY A 517 -11.61 2.36 -4.65
N LYS A 518 -10.54 1.86 -5.27
CA LYS A 518 -10.02 2.38 -6.56
C LYS A 518 -10.91 1.95 -7.72
N VAL A 519 -11.28 2.89 -8.59
CA VAL A 519 -12.07 2.62 -9.80
C VAL A 519 -11.32 1.67 -10.75
N LEU A 520 -12.02 0.63 -11.20
CA LEU A 520 -11.52 -0.36 -12.16
C LEU A 520 -11.86 0.08 -13.59
N ARG A 521 -11.12 1.07 -14.13
CA ARG A 521 -11.33 1.60 -15.48
C ARG A 521 -11.29 0.52 -16.56
N ARG A 522 -10.53 -0.54 -16.33
CA ARG A 522 -10.48 -1.68 -17.25
C ARG A 522 -11.86 -2.31 -17.45
N GLU A 523 -12.60 -2.57 -16.36
CA GLU A 523 -13.95 -3.16 -16.43
C GLU A 523 -14.94 -2.23 -17.14
N LEU A 524 -14.83 -0.90 -16.91
CA LEU A 524 -15.61 0.08 -17.65
C LEU A 524 -15.30 0.02 -19.15
N ARG A 525 -14.04 0.01 -19.51
CA ARG A 525 -13.56 0.03 -20.89
C ARG A 525 -13.92 -1.24 -21.65
N GLU A 526 -13.72 -2.42 -21.05
CA GLU A 526 -13.96 -3.73 -21.70
C GLU A 526 -15.39 -3.88 -22.24
N ARG A 527 -16.38 -3.22 -21.60
CA ARG A 527 -17.77 -3.22 -22.07
C ARG A 527 -17.93 -2.65 -23.49
N TYR A 528 -17.09 -1.70 -23.86
CA TYR A 528 -17.16 -1.00 -25.17
C TYR A 528 -16.23 -1.61 -26.23
N TRP A 529 -15.29 -2.45 -25.81
CA TRP A 529 -14.34 -3.08 -26.72
C TRP A 529 -14.77 -4.51 -27.14
N GLN A 530 -15.90 -4.99 -26.67
CA GLN A 530 -16.44 -6.30 -27.10
C GLN A 530 -16.76 -6.27 -28.60
N GLY A 531 -16.14 -7.19 -29.37
CA GLY A 531 -16.31 -7.26 -30.84
C GLY A 531 -15.40 -6.33 -31.65
N HIS A 532 -14.57 -5.53 -31.03
CA HIS A 532 -13.55 -4.72 -31.71
C HIS A 532 -12.18 -5.35 -31.60
N GLN A 533 -11.32 -5.15 -32.65
CA GLN A 533 -9.92 -5.61 -32.56
C GLN A 533 -9.23 -4.94 -31.36
N ALA A 534 -8.46 -5.76 -30.60
CA ALA A 534 -7.73 -5.26 -29.46
C ALA A 534 -6.81 -4.11 -29.86
N ARG A 535 -6.69 -3.12 -28.96
CA ARG A 535 -5.75 -2.00 -29.05
C ARG A 535 -4.35 -2.53 -29.37
N ILE A 536 -3.85 -2.26 -30.56
CA ILE A 536 -2.43 -2.50 -30.90
C ILE A 536 -1.63 -1.36 -30.23
N ARG A 537 -0.95 -1.71 -29.15
CA ARG A 537 0.04 -0.82 -28.50
C ARG A 537 1.41 -1.46 -28.54
#